data_9c1bd99b35c11648930fe1d46559c4aa
#
_entry.id   9c1bd99b35c11648930fe1d46559c4aa
#
_cell.length_a   1.000
_cell.length_b   1.000
_cell.length_c   1.000
_cell.angle_alpha   90.00
_cell.angle_beta   90.00
_cell.angle_gamma   90.00
#
_symmetry.space_group_name_H-M   'P 1'
#
loop_
_entity.id
_entity.type
_entity.pdbx_description
1 polymer ?
#
loop_
_entity_poly.entity_id
_entity_poly.type
_entity_poly.pdbx_seq_one_letter_code
_entity_poly.pdbx_strand_id
1 'polypeptide(L)'
;MIMILLILTVVWFTNSDSIQPAREFIQNNIYVWSEMQEEKLPIYCVDTQKKQIALTFDTAWGNEDIPQILKILKQENVKATFFFCGDWISKYPADIKTIYEEGHDIASHGDHHKYMTKLTDKQQQEEIQGV
;
A
#
# COMPACT_ATOMS: atom_id res chain seq x y z
N MET A 1 19.92 48.98 14.09
CA MET A 1 19.87 49.67 12.78
C MET A 1 20.24 48.74 11.61
N ILE A 2 21.19 47.82 11.76
CA ILE A 2 21.63 46.92 10.67
C ILE A 2 20.53 45.88 10.29
N MET A 3 19.77 45.39 11.26
CA MET A 3 18.70 44.40 11.01
C MET A 3 17.51 44.96 10.19
N ILE A 4 17.16 46.24 10.38
CA ILE A 4 16.07 46.89 9.64
C ILE A 4 16.45 47.09 8.17
N LEU A 5 17.73 47.40 7.90
CA LEU A 5 18.26 47.57 6.53
C LEU A 5 18.23 46.20 5.76
N LEU A 6 18.59 45.11 6.43
CA LEU A 6 18.52 43.76 5.84
C LEU A 6 17.09 43.32 5.48
N ILE A 7 16.11 43.64 6.33
CA ILE A 7 14.71 43.35 6.06
C ILE A 7 14.18 44.17 4.88
N LEU A 8 14.56 45.48 4.81
CA LEU A 8 14.14 46.32 3.70
C LEU A 8 14.79 45.91 2.36
N THR A 9 16.04 45.45 2.36
CA THR A 9 16.68 44.94 1.14
C THR A 9 16.07 43.63 0.67
N VAL A 10 15.70 42.71 1.58
CA VAL A 10 15.01 41.49 1.22
C VAL A 10 13.60 41.76 0.67
N VAL A 11 12.85 42.70 1.28
CA VAL A 11 11.51 43.09 0.79
C VAL A 11 11.61 43.77 -0.57
N TRP A 12 12.64 44.65 -0.78
CA TRP A 12 12.84 45.31 -2.06
C TRP A 12 13.22 44.30 -3.16
N PHE A 13 14.12 43.35 -2.85
CA PHE A 13 14.52 42.30 -3.80
C PHE A 13 13.34 41.38 -4.15
N THR A 14 12.43 41.12 -3.22
CA THR A 14 11.26 40.27 -3.46
C THR A 14 10.16 40.96 -4.29
N ASN A 15 10.17 42.29 -4.41
CA ASN A 15 9.20 43.07 -5.21
C ASN A 15 9.80 43.65 -6.52
N SER A 16 11.02 43.27 -6.89
CA SER A 16 11.61 43.70 -8.14
C SER A 16 11.02 42.96 -9.33
N ASP A 17 10.60 43.73 -10.35
CA ASP A 17 10.09 43.18 -11.61
C ASP A 17 11.11 42.27 -12.32
N SER A 18 12.39 42.46 -12.05
CA SER A 18 13.47 41.64 -12.61
C SER A 18 13.48 40.17 -12.16
N ILE A 19 12.85 39.86 -11.03
CA ILE A 19 12.76 38.47 -10.51
C ILE A 19 11.38 37.82 -10.72
N GLN A 20 10.40 38.55 -11.27
CA GLN A 20 9.07 38.02 -11.55
C GLN A 20 9.10 36.77 -12.41
N PRO A 21 9.85 36.67 -13.51
CA PRO A 21 9.94 35.47 -14.32
C PRO A 21 10.48 34.25 -13.54
N ALA A 22 11.47 34.49 -12.66
CA ALA A 22 12.01 33.43 -11.81
C ALA A 22 11.00 32.97 -10.73
N ARG A 23 10.23 33.91 -10.20
CA ARG A 23 9.14 33.63 -9.25
C ARG A 23 8.03 32.81 -9.88
N GLU A 24 7.55 33.19 -11.04
CA GLU A 24 6.54 32.46 -11.80
C GLU A 24 7.04 31.06 -12.17
N PHE A 25 8.29 30.95 -12.61
CA PHE A 25 8.89 29.65 -12.88
C PHE A 25 8.95 28.75 -11.63
N ILE A 26 9.41 29.29 -10.50
CA ILE A 26 9.47 28.55 -9.22
C ILE A 26 8.05 28.19 -8.77
N GLN A 27 7.11 29.13 -8.83
CA GLN A 27 5.74 28.93 -8.37
C GLN A 27 5.03 27.88 -9.22
N ASN A 28 5.12 27.96 -10.54
CA ASN A 28 4.54 26.99 -11.44
C ASN A 28 5.17 25.60 -11.30
N ASN A 29 6.49 25.53 -11.07
CA ASN A 29 7.13 24.23 -10.84
C ASN A 29 6.86 23.68 -9.44
N ILE A 30 6.74 24.51 -8.41
CA ILE A 30 6.29 24.07 -7.07
C ILE A 30 4.86 23.57 -7.13
N TYR A 31 3.95 24.21 -7.88
CA TYR A 31 2.59 23.71 -8.09
C TYR A 31 2.59 22.39 -8.85
N VAL A 32 3.40 22.24 -9.89
CA VAL A 32 3.55 20.95 -10.60
C VAL A 32 4.07 19.85 -9.68
N TRP A 33 5.01 20.16 -8.77
CA TRP A 33 5.51 19.21 -7.78
C TRP A 33 4.48 18.91 -6.68
N SER A 34 3.61 19.87 -6.33
CA SER A 34 2.54 19.65 -5.34
C SER A 34 1.31 18.96 -5.93
N GLU A 35 1.11 19.04 -7.25
CA GLU A 35 0.10 18.29 -8.00
C GLU A 35 0.61 16.92 -8.50
N MET A 36 1.89 16.61 -8.39
CA MET A 36 2.33 15.23 -8.38
C MET A 36 1.63 14.60 -7.16
N GLN A 37 0.46 14.02 -7.43
CA GLN A 37 -0.29 13.26 -6.45
C GLN A 37 0.71 12.39 -5.70
N GLU A 38 0.72 12.49 -4.38
CA GLU A 38 1.36 11.45 -3.58
C GLU A 38 0.85 10.13 -4.15
N GLU A 39 1.68 9.46 -4.92
CA GLU A 39 1.37 8.10 -5.35
C GLU A 39 1.07 7.37 -4.04
N LYS A 40 -0.20 7.02 -3.86
CA LYS A 40 -0.60 6.24 -2.69
C LYS A 40 0.05 4.87 -2.82
N LEU A 41 1.28 4.80 -2.40
CA LEU A 41 2.02 3.55 -2.40
C LEU A 41 1.33 2.56 -1.46
N PRO A 42 1.30 1.28 -1.80
CA PRO A 42 0.81 0.27 -0.90
C PRO A 42 1.66 0.23 0.38
N ILE A 43 1.04 -0.11 1.49
CA ILE A 43 1.73 -0.27 2.77
C ILE A 43 2.50 -1.60 2.72
N TYR A 44 3.84 -1.54 2.73
CA TYR A 44 4.72 -2.71 2.71
C TYR A 44 5.67 -2.78 3.90
N CYS A 45 5.67 -1.78 4.76
CA CYS A 45 6.38 -1.82 6.03
C CYS A 45 5.71 -0.91 7.06
N VAL A 46 6.01 -1.15 8.32
CA VAL A 46 5.54 -0.33 9.44
C VAL A 46 6.75 0.25 10.16
N ASP A 47 6.72 1.55 10.43
CA ASP A 47 7.74 2.19 11.26
C ASP A 47 7.55 1.77 12.71
N THR A 48 8.44 0.89 13.18
CA THR A 48 8.41 0.35 14.54
C THR A 48 9.81 0.10 15.07
N GLN A 49 10.02 0.35 16.35
CA GLN A 49 11.25 0.01 17.05
C GLN A 49 11.27 -1.45 17.54
N LYS A 50 10.16 -2.16 17.41
CA LYS A 50 10.07 -3.57 17.80
C LYS A 50 10.60 -4.46 16.69
N LYS A 51 11.40 -5.47 17.05
CA LYS A 51 11.84 -6.52 16.12
C LYS A 51 10.69 -7.48 15.85
N GLN A 52 9.86 -7.17 14.85
CA GLN A 52 8.68 -7.94 14.46
C GLN A 52 8.65 -8.11 12.95
N ILE A 53 8.07 -9.21 12.50
CA ILE A 53 7.74 -9.48 11.10
C ILE A 53 6.26 -9.84 11.01
N ALA A 54 5.62 -9.53 9.90
CA ALA A 54 4.34 -10.08 9.52
C ALA A 54 4.58 -11.28 8.61
N LEU A 55 3.91 -12.40 8.90
CA LEU A 55 3.95 -13.59 8.07
C LEU A 55 2.66 -13.68 7.27
N THR A 56 2.76 -13.77 5.95
CA THR A 56 1.61 -13.84 5.05
C THR A 56 1.73 -15.02 4.09
N PHE A 57 0.61 -15.56 3.66
CA PHE A 57 0.50 -16.62 2.65
C PHE A 57 -0.51 -16.22 1.59
N ASP A 58 -0.09 -16.21 0.33
CA ASP A 58 -0.96 -15.99 -0.81
C ASP A 58 -1.46 -17.35 -1.32
N THR A 59 -2.77 -17.56 -1.33
CA THR A 59 -3.40 -18.84 -1.66
C THR A 59 -4.22 -18.71 -2.93
N ALA A 60 -3.63 -19.13 -4.04
CA ALA A 60 -4.23 -19.10 -5.37
C ALA A 60 -4.38 -20.49 -6.00
N TRP A 61 -3.51 -21.44 -5.65
CA TRP A 61 -3.49 -22.79 -6.26
C TRP A 61 -3.29 -23.85 -5.19
N GLY A 62 -4.01 -24.99 -5.36
CA GLY A 62 -3.84 -26.15 -4.48
C GLY A 62 -4.15 -25.89 -3.01
N ASN A 63 -4.24 -26.93 -2.20
CA ASN A 63 -4.39 -26.84 -0.75
C ASN A 63 -3.55 -27.90 0.00
N GLU A 64 -2.69 -28.60 -0.72
CA GLU A 64 -1.97 -29.77 -0.21
C GLU A 64 -1.01 -29.37 0.92
N ASP A 65 -0.50 -28.15 0.90
CA ASP A 65 0.46 -27.65 1.90
C ASP A 65 -0.23 -27.06 3.15
N ILE A 66 -1.52 -26.72 3.08
CA ILE A 66 -2.25 -26.05 4.17
C ILE A 66 -2.16 -26.82 5.49
N PRO A 67 -2.41 -28.15 5.53
CA PRO A 67 -2.34 -28.89 6.79
C PRO A 67 -0.95 -28.86 7.44
N GLN A 68 0.10 -28.89 6.62
CA GLN A 68 1.48 -28.84 7.12
C GLN A 68 1.84 -27.44 7.61
N ILE A 69 1.46 -26.39 6.89
CA ILE A 69 1.65 -25.00 7.29
C ILE A 69 0.97 -24.74 8.63
N LEU A 70 -0.30 -25.09 8.78
CA LEU A 70 -1.06 -24.90 10.01
C LEU A 70 -0.42 -25.65 11.19
N LYS A 71 0.03 -26.88 10.95
CA LYS A 71 0.75 -27.66 11.97
C LYS A 71 2.00 -26.94 12.48
N ILE A 72 2.82 -26.38 11.58
CA ILE A 72 4.02 -25.64 11.92
C ILE A 72 3.66 -24.36 12.68
N LEU A 73 2.73 -23.57 12.17
CA LEU A 73 2.29 -22.32 12.82
C LEU A 73 1.79 -22.57 14.24
N LYS A 74 1.06 -23.67 14.43
CA LYS A 74 0.57 -24.10 15.76
C LYS A 74 1.70 -24.53 16.69
N GLN A 75 2.68 -25.29 16.19
CA GLN A 75 3.82 -25.74 16.96
C GLN A 75 4.69 -24.58 17.44
N GLU A 76 4.89 -23.58 16.57
CA GLU A 76 5.69 -22.40 16.86
C GLU A 76 4.87 -21.30 17.57
N ASN A 77 3.57 -21.52 17.79
CA ASN A 77 2.64 -20.53 18.37
C ASN A 77 2.65 -19.20 17.59
N VAL A 78 2.69 -19.28 16.27
CA VAL A 78 2.72 -18.13 15.35
C VAL A 78 1.37 -17.96 14.69
N LYS A 79 0.91 -16.70 14.54
CA LYS A 79 -0.24 -16.35 13.74
C LYS A 79 0.23 -15.69 12.44
N ALA A 80 -0.56 -15.87 11.39
CA ALA A 80 -0.30 -15.38 10.05
C ALA A 80 -1.57 -14.82 9.42
N THR A 81 -1.42 -14.07 8.34
CA THR A 81 -2.52 -13.63 7.49
C THR A 81 -2.51 -14.44 6.20
N PHE A 82 -3.65 -15.01 5.83
CA PHE A 82 -3.83 -15.73 4.58
C PHE A 82 -4.65 -14.89 3.61
N PHE A 83 -4.09 -14.61 2.45
CA PHE A 83 -4.73 -13.89 1.36
C PHE A 83 -5.29 -14.90 0.36
N PHE A 84 -6.60 -14.95 0.20
CA PHE A 84 -7.30 -15.93 -0.64
C PHE A 84 -7.81 -15.33 -1.95
N CYS A 85 -7.68 -16.09 -3.04
CA CYS A 85 -8.44 -15.84 -4.26
C CYS A 85 -9.86 -16.40 -4.14
N GLY A 86 -10.85 -15.74 -4.74
CA GLY A 86 -12.25 -16.18 -4.77
C GLY A 86 -12.41 -17.59 -5.36
N ASP A 87 -11.69 -17.90 -6.43
CA ASP A 87 -11.65 -19.26 -7.01
C ASP A 87 -11.16 -20.31 -6.02
N TRP A 88 -10.20 -19.98 -5.16
CA TRP A 88 -9.68 -20.89 -4.13
C TRP A 88 -10.69 -21.08 -3.01
N ILE A 89 -11.37 -20.00 -2.58
CA ILE A 89 -12.43 -20.02 -1.56
C ILE A 89 -13.54 -20.98 -1.97
N SER A 90 -13.95 -20.88 -3.24
CA SER A 90 -15.01 -21.72 -3.80
C SER A 90 -14.65 -23.20 -3.80
N LYS A 91 -13.38 -23.55 -3.96
CA LYS A 91 -12.90 -24.94 -4.02
C LYS A 91 -12.65 -25.55 -2.65
N TYR A 92 -12.17 -24.75 -1.69
CA TYR A 92 -11.66 -25.25 -0.41
C TYR A 92 -12.27 -24.55 0.81
N PRO A 93 -13.60 -24.43 0.92
CA PRO A 93 -14.25 -23.68 2.00
C PRO A 93 -13.98 -24.28 3.39
N ALA A 94 -13.70 -25.58 3.48
CA ALA A 94 -13.37 -26.24 4.74
C ALA A 94 -11.99 -25.80 5.28
N ASP A 95 -11.02 -25.57 4.39
CA ASP A 95 -9.69 -25.13 4.79
C ASP A 95 -9.72 -23.70 5.32
N ILE A 96 -10.51 -22.80 4.70
CA ILE A 96 -10.71 -21.43 5.19
C ILE A 96 -11.27 -21.46 6.62
N LYS A 97 -12.29 -22.28 6.84
CA LYS A 97 -12.89 -22.44 8.17
C LYS A 97 -11.84 -22.90 9.19
N THR A 98 -11.02 -23.88 8.83
CA THR A 98 -9.95 -24.39 9.70
C THR A 98 -8.91 -23.32 10.00
N ILE A 99 -8.46 -22.57 8.99
CA ILE A 99 -7.49 -21.48 9.13
C ILE A 99 -8.03 -20.41 10.08
N TYR A 100 -9.28 -20.02 9.90
CA TYR A 100 -9.96 -19.05 10.78
C TYR A 100 -10.11 -19.55 12.21
N GLU A 101 -10.59 -20.79 12.39
CA GLU A 101 -10.76 -21.39 13.72
C GLU A 101 -9.45 -21.58 14.47
N GLU A 102 -8.35 -21.76 13.78
CA GLU A 102 -7.01 -21.77 14.36
C GLU A 102 -6.48 -20.35 14.69
N GLY A 103 -7.26 -19.31 14.40
CA GLY A 103 -7.00 -17.91 14.83
C GLY A 103 -6.03 -17.18 13.92
N HIS A 104 -5.98 -17.51 12.65
CA HIS A 104 -5.27 -16.76 11.62
C HIS A 104 -6.18 -15.70 10.99
N ASP A 105 -5.57 -14.63 10.46
CA ASP A 105 -6.30 -13.58 9.74
C ASP A 105 -6.59 -14.01 8.31
N ILE A 106 -7.74 -13.56 7.78
CA ILE A 106 -8.20 -13.83 6.43
C ILE A 106 -8.26 -12.51 5.66
N ALA A 107 -7.71 -12.49 4.44
CA ALA A 107 -7.67 -11.33 3.56
C ALA A 107 -7.92 -11.74 2.10
N SER A 108 -8.20 -10.74 1.25
CA SER A 108 -8.44 -10.94 -0.18
C SER A 108 -7.15 -10.89 -1.00
N HIS A 109 -7.02 -11.81 -1.97
CA HIS A 109 -5.98 -11.82 -3.00
C HIS A 109 -6.56 -11.66 -4.42
N GLY A 110 -7.72 -11.01 -4.52
CA GLY A 110 -8.48 -10.89 -5.76
C GLY A 110 -9.34 -12.12 -6.04
N ASP A 111 -10.25 -12.01 -7.00
CA ASP A 111 -11.22 -13.07 -7.29
C ASP A 111 -10.60 -14.21 -8.11
N HIS A 112 -9.96 -13.88 -9.25
CA HIS A 112 -9.45 -14.84 -10.22
C HIS A 112 -7.94 -14.76 -10.46
N HIS A 113 -7.18 -14.08 -9.59
CA HIS A 113 -5.74 -13.90 -9.71
C HIS A 113 -5.30 -13.30 -11.06
N LYS A 114 -6.02 -12.32 -11.57
CA LYS A 114 -5.73 -11.69 -12.87
C LYS A 114 -4.63 -10.65 -12.76
N TYR A 115 -3.94 -10.41 -13.87
CA TYR A 115 -2.98 -9.30 -13.97
C TYR A 115 -3.71 -7.96 -13.99
N MET A 116 -3.75 -7.26 -12.87
CA MET A 116 -4.47 -5.99 -12.68
C MET A 116 -4.11 -4.94 -13.73
N THR A 117 -2.85 -4.86 -14.14
CA THR A 117 -2.38 -3.93 -15.17
C THR A 117 -2.92 -4.18 -16.58
N LYS A 118 -3.56 -5.34 -16.82
CA LYS A 118 -4.18 -5.71 -18.10
C LYS A 118 -5.70 -5.55 -18.09
N LEU A 119 -6.25 -5.12 -16.97
CA LEU A 119 -7.68 -4.97 -16.76
C LEU A 119 -8.10 -3.50 -16.93
N THR A 120 -9.33 -3.29 -17.39
CA THR A 120 -10.00 -1.97 -17.31
C THR A 120 -10.35 -1.67 -15.86
N ASP A 121 -10.57 -0.40 -15.51
CA ASP A 121 -10.94 0.03 -14.15
C ASP A 121 -12.15 -0.75 -13.60
N LYS A 122 -13.16 -0.99 -14.45
CA LYS A 122 -14.32 -1.78 -14.06
C LYS A 122 -13.95 -3.23 -13.72
N GLN A 123 -13.11 -3.86 -14.55
CA GLN A 123 -12.65 -5.23 -14.31
C GLN A 123 -11.75 -5.33 -13.07
N GLN A 124 -10.93 -4.31 -12.80
CA GLN A 124 -10.15 -4.23 -11.55
C GLN A 124 -11.08 -4.16 -10.34
N GLN A 125 -12.12 -3.35 -10.42
CA GLN A 125 -13.11 -3.24 -9.36
C GLN A 125 -13.85 -4.56 -9.12
N GLU A 126 -14.25 -5.26 -10.18
CA GLU A 126 -14.88 -6.58 -10.12
C GLU A 126 -13.93 -7.60 -9.46
N GLU A 127 -12.66 -7.62 -9.84
CA GLU A 127 -11.63 -8.51 -9.29
C GLU A 127 -11.36 -8.27 -7.79
N ILE A 128 -11.47 -7.02 -7.34
CA ILE A 128 -11.28 -6.65 -5.92
C ILE A 128 -12.53 -6.98 -5.08
N GLN A 129 -13.72 -6.79 -5.64
CA GLN A 129 -14.98 -6.93 -4.92
C GLN A 129 -15.58 -8.34 -4.98
N GLY A 130 -15.05 -9.22 -5.82
CA GLY A 130 -15.56 -10.58 -6.02
C GLY A 130 -15.25 -11.55 -4.89
N VAL A 131 -14.38 -11.15 -3.95
CA VAL A 131 -13.90 -12.00 -2.83
C VAL A 131 -14.53 -11.60 -1.52
#